data_4509000b6cc9b93e942d595c9ac87c58
#
_entry.id   4509000b6cc9b93e942d595c9ac87c58
#
_cell.length_a   1.000
_cell.length_b   1.000
_cell.length_c   1.000
_cell.angle_alpha   90.00
_cell.angle_beta   90.00
_cell.angle_gamma   90.00
#
_symmetry.space_group_name_H-M   'P 1'
#
loop_
_entity.id
_entity.type
_entity.pdbx_description
1 polymer ?
#
loop_
_entity_poly.entity_id
_entity_poly.type
_entity_poly.pdbx_seq_one_letter_code
_entity_poly.pdbx_strand_id
1 'polypeptide(L)'
;MKYSVIICLALHVVLCNAYQRKIVIVTASYNNQRWYQRNLRSVFNQNYDNWHLMYIDAASPDGTGNAVEEFVAKSGKQDKVTLMKCSERKGPLENQFNAIHTCDPRAIIVILDGDDWLPNPDVLSYINHIYSDEKIWLTYGQFLEYPSYTTGFCCPMPIDVVKNNAFRQFTHIPSHMRTFYAGLFQRIKKEDLCDETDSFFTMAGDMAAMLPMIEMARDNFKFIDQEIYVYNAANVLNEHKVSKNLQQIIDRMIRKKPPYEPLEALFN
;
A
#
# COMPACT_ATOMS: atom_id res chain seq x y z
N MET A 1 29.48 28.31 -55.92
CA MET A 1 28.78 27.11 -55.46
C MET A 1 29.12 26.91 -54.00
N LYS A 2 28.17 27.17 -53.11
CA LYS A 2 28.34 26.94 -51.65
C LYS A 2 27.54 25.70 -51.31
N TYR A 3 28.21 24.65 -50.86
CA TYR A 3 27.59 23.45 -50.36
C TYR A 3 27.30 23.64 -48.89
N SER A 4 26.02 23.73 -48.51
CA SER A 4 25.56 23.66 -47.11
C SER A 4 25.48 22.19 -46.69
N VAL A 5 26.34 21.81 -45.77
CA VAL A 5 26.27 20.49 -45.12
C VAL A 5 25.26 20.58 -44.00
N ILE A 6 24.10 19.89 -44.18
CA ILE A 6 23.09 19.72 -43.13
C ILE A 6 23.59 18.55 -42.28
N ILE A 7 24.05 18.85 -41.05
CA ILE A 7 24.35 17.85 -40.04
C ILE A 7 23.02 17.49 -39.36
N CYS A 8 22.46 16.33 -39.71
CA CYS A 8 21.36 15.71 -38.96
C CYS A 8 21.90 15.17 -37.65
N LEU A 9 21.68 15.88 -36.56
CA LEU A 9 21.87 15.35 -35.21
C LEU A 9 20.73 14.37 -34.92
N ALA A 10 20.98 13.07 -35.08
CA ALA A 10 20.08 12.02 -34.58
C ALA A 10 20.18 12.01 -33.05
N LEU A 11 19.19 12.58 -32.37
CA LEU A 11 19.02 12.42 -30.91
C LEU A 11 18.68 10.94 -30.67
N HIS A 12 19.68 10.16 -30.29
CA HIS A 12 19.44 8.84 -29.71
C HIS A 12 18.89 9.06 -28.29
N VAL A 13 17.56 9.02 -28.15
CA VAL A 13 16.91 8.84 -26.86
C VAL A 13 17.27 7.43 -26.42
N VAL A 14 18.32 7.31 -25.62
CA VAL A 14 18.59 6.09 -24.86
C VAL A 14 17.44 5.99 -23.85
N LEU A 15 16.41 5.23 -24.19
CA LEU A 15 15.43 4.72 -23.23
C LEU A 15 16.22 3.82 -22.28
N CYS A 16 16.76 4.40 -21.22
CA CYS A 16 17.27 3.65 -20.10
C CYS A 16 16.05 2.90 -19.53
N ASN A 17 15.91 1.63 -19.89
CA ASN A 17 14.96 0.73 -19.23
C ASN A 17 15.40 0.64 -17.78
N ALA A 18 14.88 1.55 -16.94
CA ALA A 18 15.10 1.49 -15.52
C ALA A 18 14.66 0.10 -15.05
N TYR A 19 15.49 -0.56 -14.25
CA TYR A 19 15.16 -1.86 -13.68
C TYR A 19 13.81 -1.80 -13.00
N GLN A 20 12.86 -2.61 -13.47
CA GLN A 20 11.51 -2.68 -12.90
C GLN A 20 11.47 -3.72 -11.79
N ARG A 21 11.40 -3.25 -10.55
CA ARG A 21 11.21 -4.11 -9.37
C ARG A 21 9.83 -4.76 -9.40
N LYS A 22 9.70 -5.95 -8.83
CA LYS A 22 8.38 -6.57 -8.67
C LYS A 22 7.55 -5.76 -7.69
N ILE A 23 6.41 -5.25 -8.15
CA ILE A 23 5.40 -4.60 -7.31
C ILE A 23 4.21 -5.53 -7.17
N VAL A 24 3.77 -5.78 -5.94
CA VAL A 24 2.55 -6.52 -5.63
C VAL A 24 1.57 -5.56 -4.96
N ILE A 25 0.46 -5.31 -5.65
CA ILE A 25 -0.64 -4.54 -5.08
C ILE A 25 -1.51 -5.51 -4.28
N VAL A 26 -1.76 -5.21 -3.01
CA VAL A 26 -2.61 -6.01 -2.14
C VAL A 26 -3.87 -5.22 -1.83
N THR A 27 -5.01 -5.74 -2.29
CA THR A 27 -6.33 -5.12 -2.15
C THR A 27 -7.23 -6.02 -1.32
N ALA A 28 -7.46 -5.65 -0.06
CA ALA A 28 -8.52 -6.26 0.75
C ALA A 28 -9.84 -5.52 0.49
N SER A 29 -10.89 -6.26 0.20
CA SER A 29 -12.17 -5.70 -0.26
C SER A 29 -13.35 -6.37 0.43
N TYR A 30 -14.33 -5.56 0.85
CA TYR A 30 -15.60 -6.02 1.39
C TYR A 30 -16.73 -5.06 1.02
N ASN A 31 -17.78 -5.57 0.34
CA ASN A 31 -18.95 -4.78 -0.10
C ASN A 31 -18.57 -3.58 -1.00
N ASN A 32 -17.73 -3.81 -1.99
CA ASN A 32 -17.24 -2.77 -2.89
C ASN A 32 -17.81 -2.86 -4.32
N GLN A 33 -19.01 -3.43 -4.50
CA GLN A 33 -19.70 -3.52 -5.79
C GLN A 33 -19.80 -2.16 -6.52
N ARG A 34 -19.91 -1.08 -5.76
CA ARG A 34 -19.96 0.28 -6.31
C ARG A 34 -18.59 0.79 -6.78
N TRP A 35 -17.48 0.32 -6.18
CA TRP A 35 -16.17 0.95 -6.29
C TRP A 35 -15.12 0.12 -7.04
N TYR A 36 -15.28 -1.21 -7.09
CA TYR A 36 -14.28 -2.13 -7.62
C TYR A 36 -13.81 -1.80 -9.03
N GLN A 37 -14.70 -1.30 -9.92
CA GLN A 37 -14.30 -0.96 -11.28
C GLN A 37 -13.31 0.20 -11.33
N ARG A 38 -13.51 1.20 -10.46
CA ARG A 38 -12.62 2.36 -10.39
C ARG A 38 -11.26 1.96 -9.81
N ASN A 39 -11.27 1.15 -8.76
CA ASN A 39 -10.08 0.54 -8.18
C ASN A 39 -9.28 -0.23 -9.24
N LEU A 40 -9.88 -1.23 -9.88
CA LEU A 40 -9.22 -2.07 -10.88
C LEU A 40 -8.71 -1.29 -12.10
N ARG A 41 -9.52 -0.37 -12.64
CA ARG A 41 -9.08 0.47 -13.77
C ARG A 41 -7.88 1.32 -13.44
N SER A 42 -7.77 1.83 -12.22
CA SER A 42 -6.63 2.62 -11.78
C SER A 42 -5.33 1.82 -11.76
N VAL A 43 -5.40 0.52 -11.44
CA VAL A 43 -4.27 -0.41 -11.47
C VAL A 43 -3.96 -0.86 -12.90
N PHE A 44 -4.99 -1.23 -13.69
CA PHE A 44 -4.81 -1.76 -15.05
C PHE A 44 -4.25 -0.74 -16.04
N ASN A 45 -4.44 0.54 -15.76
CA ASN A 45 -3.95 1.66 -16.56
C ASN A 45 -2.57 2.18 -16.15
N GLN A 46 -1.86 1.50 -15.24
CA GLN A 46 -0.52 1.94 -14.84
C GLN A 46 0.52 1.75 -15.96
N ASN A 47 1.35 2.76 -16.17
CA ASN A 47 2.51 2.75 -17.07
C ASN A 47 3.71 2.03 -16.40
N TYR A 48 3.50 0.78 -16.02
CA TYR A 48 4.48 -0.06 -15.36
C TYR A 48 4.13 -1.52 -15.61
N ASP A 49 5.08 -2.35 -16.02
CA ASP A 49 4.77 -3.71 -16.45
C ASP A 49 4.96 -4.78 -15.39
N ASN A 50 5.91 -4.60 -14.46
CA ASN A 50 6.26 -5.63 -13.48
C ASN A 50 5.42 -5.55 -12.21
N TRP A 51 4.08 -5.48 -12.37
CA TRP A 51 3.15 -5.53 -11.23
C TRP A 51 2.31 -6.80 -11.23
N HIS A 52 1.79 -7.14 -10.06
CA HIS A 52 0.78 -8.17 -9.84
C HIS A 52 -0.23 -7.69 -8.81
N LEU A 53 -1.51 -7.92 -9.03
CA LEU A 53 -2.59 -7.58 -8.12
C LEU A 53 -3.07 -8.83 -7.38
N MET A 54 -3.05 -8.80 -6.04
CA MET A 54 -3.74 -9.75 -5.18
C MET A 54 -5.01 -9.09 -4.67
N TYR A 55 -6.15 -9.46 -5.25
CA TYR A 55 -7.46 -8.93 -4.87
C TYR A 55 -8.15 -9.95 -3.98
N ILE A 56 -8.43 -9.58 -2.72
CA ILE A 56 -9.04 -10.46 -1.71
C ILE A 56 -10.45 -9.97 -1.44
N ASP A 57 -11.44 -10.72 -1.90
CA ASP A 57 -12.85 -10.50 -1.57
C ASP A 57 -13.19 -11.23 -0.27
N ALA A 58 -13.44 -10.46 0.78
CA ALA A 58 -13.69 -10.97 2.13
C ALA A 58 -15.14 -11.47 2.31
N ALA A 59 -15.59 -12.39 1.44
CA ALA A 59 -16.95 -12.92 1.42
C ALA A 59 -18.03 -11.83 1.30
N SER A 60 -17.91 -10.96 0.32
CA SER A 60 -18.84 -9.85 0.09
C SER A 60 -20.23 -10.35 -0.33
N PRO A 61 -21.31 -10.10 0.45
CA PRO A 61 -22.66 -10.50 0.09
C PRO A 61 -23.28 -9.69 -1.06
N ASP A 62 -22.68 -8.55 -1.42
CA ASP A 62 -23.17 -7.68 -2.52
C ASP A 62 -22.77 -8.15 -3.92
N GLY A 63 -22.04 -9.27 -4.03
CA GLY A 63 -21.59 -9.84 -5.29
C GLY A 63 -20.29 -9.25 -5.83
N THR A 64 -19.54 -8.46 -5.04
CA THR A 64 -18.25 -7.86 -5.42
C THR A 64 -17.29 -8.89 -6.03
N GLY A 65 -17.08 -10.05 -5.37
CA GLY A 65 -16.12 -11.06 -5.81
C GLY A 65 -16.43 -11.60 -7.21
N ASN A 66 -17.70 -11.87 -7.54
CA ASN A 66 -18.10 -12.35 -8.87
C ASN A 66 -17.94 -11.22 -9.92
N ALA A 67 -18.28 -10.00 -9.57
CA ALA A 67 -18.15 -8.85 -10.46
C ALA A 67 -16.68 -8.53 -10.78
N VAL A 68 -15.78 -8.67 -9.82
CA VAL A 68 -14.33 -8.56 -10.01
C VAL A 68 -13.81 -9.65 -10.93
N GLU A 69 -14.21 -10.92 -10.73
CA GLU A 69 -13.83 -12.05 -11.57
C GLU A 69 -14.21 -11.81 -13.05
N GLU A 70 -15.46 -11.41 -13.28
CA GLU A 70 -15.95 -11.09 -14.61
C GLU A 70 -15.22 -9.89 -15.25
N PHE A 71 -14.94 -8.85 -14.47
CA PHE A 71 -14.21 -7.67 -14.95
C PHE A 71 -12.78 -8.01 -15.34
N VAL A 72 -12.07 -8.79 -14.52
CA VAL A 72 -10.71 -9.25 -14.81
C VAL A 72 -10.70 -10.10 -16.07
N ALA A 73 -11.65 -11.04 -16.23
CA ALA A 73 -11.77 -11.87 -17.42
C ALA A 73 -11.96 -11.03 -18.70
N LYS A 74 -12.83 -10.02 -18.65
CA LYS A 74 -13.09 -9.11 -19.79
C LYS A 74 -11.91 -8.17 -20.11
N SER A 75 -11.06 -7.91 -19.16
CA SER A 75 -9.92 -6.99 -19.33
C SER A 75 -8.69 -7.64 -19.97
N GLY A 76 -8.63 -8.98 -20.05
CA GLY A 76 -7.44 -9.71 -20.52
C GLY A 76 -6.24 -9.63 -19.56
N LYS A 77 -6.49 -9.39 -18.27
CA LYS A 77 -5.44 -9.23 -17.23
C LYS A 77 -5.38 -10.40 -16.24
N GLN A 78 -5.93 -11.56 -16.59
CA GLN A 78 -6.01 -12.73 -15.70
C GLN A 78 -4.64 -13.21 -15.22
N ASP A 79 -3.61 -13.09 -16.05
CA ASP A 79 -2.23 -13.42 -15.76
C ASP A 79 -1.58 -12.49 -14.70
N LYS A 80 -2.13 -11.28 -14.54
CA LYS A 80 -1.63 -10.26 -13.59
C LYS A 80 -2.47 -10.13 -12.32
N VAL A 81 -3.53 -10.92 -12.18
CA VAL A 81 -4.46 -10.82 -11.04
C VAL A 81 -4.65 -12.18 -10.38
N THR A 82 -4.36 -12.26 -9.10
CA THR A 82 -4.82 -13.35 -8.24
C THR A 82 -6.05 -12.87 -7.49
N LEU A 83 -7.23 -13.42 -7.83
CA LEU A 83 -8.46 -13.17 -7.09
C LEU A 83 -8.66 -14.28 -6.06
N MET A 84 -8.74 -13.88 -4.78
CA MET A 84 -9.06 -14.76 -3.65
C MET A 84 -10.47 -14.42 -3.15
N LYS A 85 -11.42 -15.33 -3.34
CA LYS A 85 -12.77 -15.21 -2.77
C LYS A 85 -12.84 -16.02 -1.48
N CYS A 86 -12.90 -15.33 -0.34
CA CYS A 86 -12.99 -15.97 0.97
C CYS A 86 -14.37 -16.64 1.16
N SER A 87 -14.39 -17.75 1.89
CA SER A 87 -15.64 -18.42 2.29
C SER A 87 -16.33 -17.76 3.48
N GLU A 88 -15.56 -17.01 4.28
CA GLU A 88 -16.01 -16.28 5.46
C GLU A 88 -15.37 -14.89 5.53
N ARG A 89 -16.02 -13.97 6.23
CA ARG A 89 -15.54 -12.62 6.39
C ARG A 89 -14.34 -12.59 7.34
N LYS A 90 -13.19 -12.15 6.80
CA LYS A 90 -11.99 -11.83 7.56
C LYS A 90 -11.71 -10.33 7.49
N GLY A 91 -11.06 -9.81 8.53
CA GLY A 91 -10.64 -8.41 8.55
C GLY A 91 -9.58 -8.09 7.49
N PRO A 92 -9.43 -6.80 7.11
CA PRO A 92 -8.43 -6.41 6.11
C PRO A 92 -7.01 -6.78 6.53
N LEU A 93 -6.64 -6.62 7.81
CA LEU A 93 -5.32 -6.95 8.32
C LEU A 93 -4.99 -8.45 8.19
N GLU A 94 -5.93 -9.35 8.52
CA GLU A 94 -5.73 -10.79 8.36
C GLU A 94 -5.56 -11.17 6.88
N ASN A 95 -6.38 -10.60 6.01
CA ASN A 95 -6.29 -10.83 4.57
C ASN A 95 -4.94 -10.34 4.00
N GLN A 96 -4.49 -9.16 4.42
CA GLN A 96 -3.18 -8.62 4.05
C GLN A 96 -2.04 -9.49 4.58
N PHE A 97 -2.12 -9.94 5.85
CA PHE A 97 -1.14 -10.83 6.46
C PHE A 97 -0.96 -12.11 5.64
N ASN A 98 -2.06 -12.81 5.35
CA ASN A 98 -2.04 -14.04 4.60
C ASN A 98 -1.47 -13.85 3.17
N ALA A 99 -1.89 -12.78 2.48
CA ALA A 99 -1.42 -12.47 1.13
C ALA A 99 0.07 -12.12 1.10
N ILE A 100 0.52 -11.22 1.97
CA ILE A 100 1.92 -10.74 1.97
C ILE A 100 2.90 -11.85 2.33
N HIS A 101 2.51 -12.81 3.19
CA HIS A 101 3.38 -13.95 3.54
C HIS A 101 3.59 -14.93 2.37
N THR A 102 2.81 -14.85 1.29
CA THR A 102 3.05 -15.64 0.07
C THR A 102 3.97 -14.91 -0.93
N CYS A 103 4.31 -13.65 -0.68
CA CYS A 103 5.11 -12.83 -1.60
C CYS A 103 6.62 -13.07 -1.41
N ASP A 104 7.37 -12.87 -2.50
CA ASP A 104 8.84 -12.78 -2.42
C ASP A 104 9.21 -11.64 -1.45
N PRO A 105 10.11 -11.86 -0.47
CA PRO A 105 10.55 -10.84 0.47
C PRO A 105 11.06 -9.55 -0.18
N ARG A 106 11.61 -9.63 -1.40
CA ARG A 106 12.11 -8.49 -2.19
C ARG A 106 11.04 -7.79 -3.03
N ALA A 107 9.81 -8.31 -3.05
CA ALA A 107 8.70 -7.61 -3.72
C ALA A 107 8.30 -6.35 -2.94
N ILE A 108 8.03 -5.27 -3.67
CA ILE A 108 7.46 -4.06 -3.08
C ILE A 108 5.95 -4.26 -2.99
N ILE A 109 5.42 -4.20 -1.78
CA ILE A 109 3.98 -4.23 -1.52
C ILE A 109 3.42 -2.81 -1.63
N VAL A 110 2.29 -2.68 -2.30
CA VAL A 110 1.47 -1.48 -2.35
C VAL A 110 0.11 -1.84 -1.75
N ILE A 111 -0.24 -1.22 -0.63
CA ILE A 111 -1.58 -1.39 -0.04
C ILE A 111 -2.55 -0.43 -0.74
N LEU A 112 -3.55 -1.02 -1.40
CA LEU A 112 -4.63 -0.29 -2.07
C LEU A 112 -5.97 -0.86 -1.61
N ASP A 113 -6.69 -0.10 -0.79
CA ASP A 113 -7.98 -0.57 -0.25
C ASP A 113 -9.03 -0.69 -1.37
N GLY A 114 -10.00 -1.61 -1.22
CA GLY A 114 -10.88 -2.03 -2.33
C GLY A 114 -11.85 -0.98 -2.84
N ASP A 115 -12.05 0.10 -2.10
CA ASP A 115 -12.88 1.25 -2.47
C ASP A 115 -12.09 2.49 -2.88
N ASP A 116 -10.75 2.44 -2.82
CA ASP A 116 -9.81 3.50 -3.17
C ASP A 116 -9.20 3.29 -4.56
N TRP A 117 -8.43 4.26 -5.07
CA TRP A 117 -7.81 4.17 -6.39
C TRP A 117 -6.54 5.02 -6.53
N LEU A 118 -5.73 4.70 -7.53
CA LEU A 118 -4.56 5.49 -7.91
C LEU A 118 -4.98 6.69 -8.78
N PRO A 119 -4.48 7.91 -8.53
CA PRO A 119 -4.94 9.13 -9.21
C PRO A 119 -4.52 9.24 -10.68
N ASN A 120 -3.42 8.60 -11.06
CA ASN A 120 -2.84 8.72 -12.41
C ASN A 120 -2.08 7.45 -12.81
N PRO A 121 -1.69 7.28 -14.10
CA PRO A 121 -1.07 6.06 -14.57
C PRO A 121 0.42 5.89 -14.21
N ASP A 122 1.07 6.88 -13.61
CA ASP A 122 2.52 6.86 -13.35
C ASP A 122 2.89 6.57 -11.90
N VAL A 123 1.90 6.23 -11.05
CA VAL A 123 2.12 5.98 -9.62
C VAL A 123 3.11 4.84 -9.38
N LEU A 124 2.95 3.70 -10.06
CA LEU A 124 3.85 2.55 -9.85
C LEU A 124 5.26 2.83 -10.39
N SER A 125 5.40 3.55 -11.49
CA SER A 125 6.68 4.00 -12.02
C SER A 125 7.39 4.93 -11.03
N TYR A 126 6.65 5.84 -10.42
CA TYR A 126 7.16 6.75 -9.40
C TYR A 126 7.60 5.98 -8.13
N ILE A 127 6.83 5.02 -7.66
CA ILE A 127 7.22 4.14 -6.54
C ILE A 127 8.50 3.37 -6.90
N ASN A 128 8.57 2.76 -8.09
CA ASN A 128 9.79 2.07 -8.53
C ASN A 128 11.03 3.01 -8.53
N HIS A 129 10.85 4.27 -8.92
CA HIS A 129 11.92 5.27 -8.87
C HIS A 129 12.35 5.56 -7.42
N ILE A 130 11.43 5.72 -6.47
CA ILE A 130 11.76 5.92 -5.06
C ILE A 130 12.61 4.75 -4.52
N TYR A 131 12.21 3.54 -4.81
CA TYR A 131 12.94 2.33 -4.38
C TYR A 131 14.24 2.07 -5.16
N SER A 132 14.65 2.95 -6.09
CA SER A 132 16.01 2.93 -6.64
C SER A 132 17.07 3.32 -5.59
N ASP A 133 16.67 4.04 -4.56
CA ASP A 133 17.46 4.21 -3.34
C ASP A 133 17.29 2.97 -2.44
N GLU A 134 18.32 2.15 -2.36
CA GLU A 134 18.34 0.89 -1.58
C GLU A 134 18.17 1.11 -0.07
N LYS A 135 18.34 2.34 0.41
CA LYS A 135 18.08 2.68 1.80
C LYS A 135 16.60 2.77 2.13
N ILE A 136 15.72 2.85 1.13
CA ILE A 136 14.28 2.96 1.36
C ILE A 136 13.67 1.56 1.47
N TRP A 137 13.14 1.22 2.65
CA TRP A 137 12.49 -0.06 2.94
C TRP A 137 10.97 0.04 3.00
N LEU A 138 10.47 1.23 3.35
CA LEU A 138 9.04 1.55 3.31
C LEU A 138 8.80 3.02 2.97
N THR A 139 7.59 3.30 2.48
CA THR A 139 7.09 4.67 2.31
C THR A 139 5.69 4.81 2.88
N TYR A 140 5.36 6.03 3.24
CA TYR A 140 4.00 6.49 3.50
C TYR A 140 3.87 7.89 2.92
N GLY A 141 2.63 8.38 2.72
CA GLY A 141 2.53 9.64 2.00
C GLY A 141 1.21 10.37 2.14
N GLN A 142 1.04 11.34 1.25
CA GLN A 142 -0.18 12.13 1.11
C GLN A 142 -1.17 11.48 0.16
N PHE A 143 -2.42 11.82 0.34
CA PHE A 143 -3.55 11.35 -0.45
C PHE A 143 -4.56 12.47 -0.69
N LEU A 144 -5.43 12.27 -1.67
CA LEU A 144 -6.59 13.11 -1.92
C LEU A 144 -7.83 12.46 -1.33
N GLU A 145 -8.68 13.23 -0.66
CA GLU A 145 -9.96 12.74 -0.14
C GLU A 145 -11.07 12.91 -1.17
N TYR A 146 -11.62 11.82 -1.70
CA TYR A 146 -12.81 11.88 -2.54
C TYR A 146 -14.07 12.03 -1.68
N PRO A 147 -15.05 12.88 -2.01
CA PRO A 147 -15.21 13.62 -3.26
C PRO A 147 -14.65 15.03 -3.32
N SER A 148 -14.11 15.56 -2.22
CA SER A 148 -13.63 16.94 -2.15
C SER A 148 -12.32 17.19 -2.90
N TYR A 149 -11.49 16.15 -3.04
CA TYR A 149 -10.11 16.20 -3.53
C TYR A 149 -9.21 17.13 -2.70
N THR A 150 -9.51 17.29 -1.44
CA THR A 150 -8.63 17.96 -0.47
C THR A 150 -7.46 17.04 -0.11
N THR A 151 -6.29 17.63 0.12
CA THR A 151 -5.10 16.91 0.59
C THR A 151 -5.32 16.34 1.97
N GLY A 152 -4.85 15.12 2.20
CA GLY A 152 -4.94 14.42 3.49
C GLY A 152 -4.06 15.01 4.59
N PHE A 153 -4.04 14.34 5.73
CA PHE A 153 -3.44 14.85 6.98
C PHE A 153 -1.99 14.40 7.23
N CYS A 154 -1.39 13.60 6.34
CA CYS A 154 -0.07 13.06 6.59
C CYS A 154 1.02 14.12 6.60
N CYS A 155 2.03 13.90 7.42
CA CYS A 155 3.18 14.78 7.55
C CYS A 155 4.48 13.96 7.73
N PRO A 156 5.66 14.54 7.47
CA PRO A 156 6.93 13.91 7.77
C PRO A 156 7.07 13.58 9.26
N MET A 157 7.72 12.46 9.58
CA MET A 157 8.08 12.14 10.96
C MET A 157 9.12 13.13 11.47
N PRO A 158 8.92 13.72 12.68
CA PRO A 158 9.93 14.56 13.30
C PRO A 158 11.24 13.80 13.56
N ILE A 159 12.35 14.47 13.37
CA ILE A 159 13.69 13.86 13.47
C ILE A 159 13.99 13.30 14.87
N ASP A 160 13.47 13.92 15.91
CA ASP A 160 13.57 13.46 17.30
C ASP A 160 12.76 12.18 17.55
N VAL A 161 11.58 12.04 16.93
CA VAL A 161 10.79 10.81 16.97
C VAL A 161 11.57 9.65 16.34
N VAL A 162 12.18 9.88 15.17
CA VAL A 162 12.98 8.86 14.47
C VAL A 162 14.23 8.48 15.27
N LYS A 163 14.99 9.46 15.77
CA LYS A 163 16.23 9.22 16.53
C LYS A 163 16.00 8.42 17.81
N ASN A 164 14.88 8.67 18.47
CA ASN A 164 14.56 8.04 19.77
C ASN A 164 13.69 6.78 19.63
N ASN A 165 13.38 6.33 18.41
CA ASN A 165 12.42 5.25 18.12
C ASN A 165 11.08 5.48 18.85
N ALA A 166 10.61 6.74 18.89
CA ALA A 166 9.45 7.18 19.65
C ALA A 166 8.15 7.19 18.81
N PHE A 167 8.04 6.31 17.80
CA PHE A 167 6.92 6.28 16.88
C PHE A 167 5.57 5.98 17.57
N ARG A 168 5.58 5.13 18.60
CA ARG A 168 4.35 4.79 19.36
C ARG A 168 3.83 5.92 20.21
N GLN A 169 4.68 6.88 20.60
CA GLN A 169 4.29 8.08 21.34
C GLN A 169 3.83 9.22 20.43
N PHE A 170 4.16 9.15 19.14
CA PHE A 170 3.79 10.18 18.17
C PHE A 170 2.36 9.97 17.68
N THR A 171 1.54 11.02 17.72
CA THR A 171 0.08 10.92 17.48
C THR A 171 -0.29 10.72 16.01
N HIS A 172 0.56 11.17 15.07
CA HIS A 172 0.29 11.00 13.65
C HIS A 172 0.62 9.59 13.18
N ILE A 173 -0.15 9.15 12.19
CA ILE A 173 -0.09 7.79 11.64
C ILE A 173 0.52 7.85 10.25
N PRO A 174 1.48 6.98 9.90
CA PRO A 174 1.86 6.75 8.53
C PRO A 174 0.68 6.19 7.73
N SER A 175 0.07 7.01 6.87
CA SER A 175 -1.13 6.63 6.12
C SER A 175 -0.87 6.49 4.62
N HIS A 176 -1.90 6.57 3.80
CA HIS A 176 -1.86 6.29 2.36
C HIS A 176 -0.90 7.21 1.58
N MET A 177 -0.18 6.75 0.55
CA MET A 177 -0.10 5.36 0.16
C MET A 177 1.02 4.66 0.94
N ARG A 178 0.70 3.49 1.49
CA ARG A 178 1.66 2.67 2.24
C ARG A 178 2.33 1.70 1.27
N THR A 179 3.66 1.77 1.18
CA THR A 179 4.43 0.78 0.42
C THR A 179 5.62 0.30 1.24
N PHE A 180 6.03 -0.94 1.06
CA PHE A 180 7.14 -1.55 1.81
C PHE A 180 7.62 -2.82 1.12
N TYR A 181 8.84 -3.26 1.40
CA TYR A 181 9.26 -4.61 1.03
C TYR A 181 8.49 -5.67 1.81
N ALA A 182 8.01 -6.71 1.14
CA ALA A 182 7.29 -7.82 1.78
C ALA A 182 8.09 -8.41 2.95
N GLY A 183 9.42 -8.55 2.80
CA GLY A 183 10.30 -9.06 3.84
C GLY A 183 10.34 -8.22 5.12
N LEU A 184 10.02 -6.93 5.05
CA LEU A 184 9.89 -6.09 6.25
C LEU A 184 8.62 -6.44 7.04
N PHE A 185 7.50 -6.56 6.34
CA PHE A 185 6.22 -6.96 6.95
C PHE A 185 6.28 -8.38 7.51
N GLN A 186 6.90 -9.32 6.80
CA GLN A 186 7.04 -10.72 7.20
C GLN A 186 7.86 -10.92 8.49
N ARG A 187 8.57 -9.89 8.97
CA ARG A 187 9.27 -9.89 10.27
C ARG A 187 8.38 -9.52 11.44
N ILE A 188 7.17 -9.02 11.18
CA ILE A 188 6.21 -8.70 12.25
C ILE A 188 5.71 -10.02 12.83
N LYS A 189 5.76 -10.15 14.14
CA LYS A 189 5.20 -11.31 14.83
C LYS A 189 3.68 -11.27 14.76
N LYS A 190 3.04 -12.42 14.47
CA LYS A 190 1.58 -12.49 14.35
C LYS A 190 0.87 -11.96 15.61
N GLU A 191 1.39 -12.30 16.79
CA GLU A 191 0.83 -11.86 18.07
C GLU A 191 0.80 -10.33 18.25
N ASP A 192 1.65 -9.59 17.51
CA ASP A 192 1.65 -8.13 17.54
C ASP A 192 0.58 -7.51 16.64
N LEU A 193 0.01 -8.31 15.74
CA LEU A 193 -1.12 -7.96 14.87
C LEU A 193 -2.47 -8.44 15.45
N CYS A 194 -2.44 -9.06 16.63
CA CYS A 194 -3.60 -9.66 17.28
C CYS A 194 -3.90 -9.02 18.64
N ASP A 195 -5.15 -9.18 19.06
CA ASP A 195 -5.60 -8.88 20.42
C ASP A 195 -5.26 -10.01 21.41
N GLU A 196 -5.72 -9.88 22.66
CA GLU A 196 -5.48 -10.84 23.72
C GLU A 196 -6.12 -12.22 23.49
N THR A 197 -7.05 -12.34 22.51
CA THR A 197 -7.70 -13.58 22.14
C THR A 197 -7.05 -14.30 20.94
N ASP A 198 -5.85 -13.84 20.50
CA ASP A 198 -5.15 -14.27 19.28
C ASP A 198 -5.95 -14.00 18.00
N SER A 199 -6.87 -13.04 18.03
CA SER A 199 -7.64 -12.61 16.88
C SER A 199 -7.02 -11.34 16.28
N PHE A 200 -6.87 -11.29 14.95
CA PHE A 200 -6.35 -10.08 14.29
C PHE A 200 -7.18 -8.85 14.63
N PHE A 201 -6.52 -7.71 14.84
CA PHE A 201 -7.21 -6.45 15.05
C PHE A 201 -8.19 -6.17 13.90
N THR A 202 -9.43 -5.89 14.26
CA THR A 202 -10.51 -5.65 13.31
C THR A 202 -10.56 -4.20 12.78
N MET A 203 -9.86 -3.29 13.46
CA MET A 203 -9.70 -1.86 13.12
C MET A 203 -8.26 -1.43 13.38
N ALA A 204 -7.87 -0.25 12.87
CA ALA A 204 -6.51 0.29 13.00
C ALA A 204 -5.42 -0.69 12.51
N GLY A 205 -5.73 -1.54 11.55
CA GLY A 205 -4.81 -2.53 10.98
C GLY A 205 -3.59 -1.88 10.33
N ASP A 206 -3.75 -0.68 9.80
CA ASP A 206 -2.67 0.17 9.29
C ASP A 206 -1.66 0.53 10.37
N MET A 207 -2.13 0.91 11.56
CA MET A 207 -1.28 1.18 12.72
C MET A 207 -0.54 -0.06 13.19
N ALA A 208 -1.27 -1.20 13.31
CA ALA A 208 -0.70 -2.47 13.74
C ALA A 208 0.44 -2.93 12.83
N ALA A 209 0.34 -2.69 11.52
CA ALA A 209 1.36 -3.05 10.54
C ALA A 209 2.48 -2.00 10.43
N MET A 210 2.13 -0.70 10.34
CA MET A 210 3.12 0.34 10.04
C MET A 210 4.04 0.65 11.22
N LEU A 211 3.56 0.60 12.48
CA LEU A 211 4.42 0.88 13.63
C LEU A 211 5.59 -0.10 13.75
N PRO A 212 5.39 -1.44 13.74
CA PRO A 212 6.52 -2.37 13.73
C PRO A 212 7.49 -2.16 12.57
N MET A 213 6.94 -1.91 11.36
CA MET A 213 7.78 -1.73 10.17
C MET A 213 8.64 -0.47 10.24
N ILE A 214 8.08 0.67 10.67
CA ILE A 214 8.83 1.92 10.76
C ILE A 214 9.86 1.88 11.89
N GLU A 215 9.55 1.18 12.99
CA GLU A 215 10.49 0.91 14.10
C GLU A 215 11.69 0.10 13.63
N MET A 216 11.45 -1.01 12.90
CA MET A 216 12.50 -1.84 12.32
C MET A 216 13.30 -1.11 11.24
N ALA A 217 12.66 -0.26 10.45
CA ALA A 217 13.31 0.50 9.39
C ALA A 217 14.11 1.70 9.94
N ARG A 218 13.72 2.27 11.09
CA ARG A 218 14.29 3.45 11.71
C ARG A 218 14.30 4.65 10.78
N ASP A 219 15.41 4.95 10.09
CA ASP A 219 15.59 6.05 9.13
C ASP A 219 15.55 5.58 7.66
N ASN A 220 15.38 4.26 7.42
CA ASN A 220 15.26 3.69 6.08
C ASN A 220 13.83 3.76 5.53
N PHE A 221 13.15 4.90 5.71
CA PHE A 221 11.83 5.14 5.16
C PHE A 221 11.75 6.53 4.51
N LYS A 222 10.70 6.72 3.70
CA LYS A 222 10.46 8.01 3.05
C LYS A 222 9.00 8.44 3.18
N PHE A 223 8.78 9.69 3.58
CA PHE A 223 7.52 10.39 3.41
C PHE A 223 7.39 10.89 1.97
N ILE A 224 6.26 10.64 1.32
CA ILE A 224 5.93 11.11 -0.02
C ILE A 224 4.90 12.23 0.13
N ASP A 225 5.29 13.45 -0.23
CA ASP A 225 4.44 14.64 -0.16
C ASP A 225 3.47 14.77 -1.35
N GLN A 226 3.72 14.03 -2.42
CA GLN A 226 2.82 13.97 -3.58
C GLN A 226 1.59 13.11 -3.27
N GLU A 227 0.43 13.57 -3.76
CA GLU A 227 -0.82 12.82 -3.66
C GLU A 227 -0.87 11.71 -4.72
N ILE A 228 -0.39 10.53 -4.34
CA ILE A 228 -0.34 9.34 -5.22
C ILE A 228 -1.41 8.29 -4.88
N TYR A 229 -2.41 8.70 -4.10
CA TYR A 229 -3.52 7.86 -3.65
C TYR A 229 -4.79 8.69 -3.56
N VAL A 230 -5.94 8.10 -3.86
CA VAL A 230 -7.25 8.72 -3.62
C VAL A 230 -8.03 7.88 -2.64
N TYR A 231 -8.21 8.44 -1.46
CA TYR A 231 -9.01 7.87 -0.38
C TYR A 231 -10.49 8.18 -0.57
N ASN A 232 -11.32 7.16 -0.55
CA ASN A 232 -12.76 7.32 -0.76
C ASN A 232 -13.50 7.65 0.55
N ALA A 233 -13.46 8.91 0.94
CA ALA A 233 -14.22 9.39 2.10
C ALA A 233 -15.75 9.32 1.91
N ALA A 234 -16.27 9.03 0.71
CA ALA A 234 -17.71 8.85 0.49
C ALA A 234 -18.23 7.46 0.92
N ASN A 235 -17.34 6.45 1.10
CA ASN A 235 -17.77 5.12 1.52
C ASN A 235 -18.29 5.18 2.97
N VAL A 236 -19.50 4.63 3.17
CA VAL A 236 -20.15 4.59 4.49
C VAL A 236 -19.58 3.50 5.41
N LEU A 237 -18.83 2.54 4.83
CA LEU A 237 -18.22 1.42 5.54
C LEU A 237 -16.84 1.75 6.12
N ASN A 238 -16.33 2.96 5.93
CA ASN A 238 -15.03 3.37 6.47
C ASN A 238 -14.99 3.20 7.98
N GLU A 239 -13.92 2.58 8.50
CA GLU A 239 -13.76 2.19 9.92
C GLU A 239 -14.05 3.34 10.89
N HIS A 240 -13.51 4.54 10.62
CA HIS A 240 -13.73 5.72 11.47
C HIS A 240 -15.18 6.18 11.54
N LYS A 241 -16.03 5.80 10.56
CA LYS A 241 -17.47 6.08 10.56
C LYS A 241 -18.26 4.99 11.29
N VAL A 242 -17.77 3.74 11.23
CA VAL A 242 -18.46 2.60 11.83
C VAL A 242 -18.32 2.60 13.36
N SER A 243 -17.12 2.78 13.89
CA SER A 243 -16.88 2.83 15.34
C SER A 243 -15.59 3.55 15.75
N LYS A 244 -15.68 4.86 15.90
CA LYS A 244 -14.55 5.68 16.37
C LYS A 244 -14.02 5.25 17.75
N ASN A 245 -14.92 4.85 18.66
CA ASN A 245 -14.52 4.46 20.02
C ASN A 245 -13.70 3.16 20.00
N LEU A 246 -14.12 2.14 19.24
CA LEU A 246 -13.39 0.88 19.13
C LEU A 246 -12.03 1.10 18.46
N GLN A 247 -11.97 1.91 17.41
CA GLN A 247 -10.70 2.27 16.76
C GLN A 247 -9.71 2.90 17.76
N GLN A 248 -10.17 3.81 18.62
CA GLN A 248 -9.31 4.43 19.64
C GLN A 248 -8.85 3.47 20.73
N ILE A 249 -9.69 2.49 21.09
CA ILE A 249 -9.30 1.45 22.06
C ILE A 249 -8.19 0.59 21.46
N ILE A 250 -8.38 0.10 20.24
CA ILE A 250 -7.41 -0.73 19.53
C ILE A 250 -6.10 0.04 19.30
N ASP A 251 -6.16 1.32 18.87
CA ASP A 251 -4.98 2.19 18.74
C ASP A 251 -4.15 2.23 20.03
N ARG A 252 -4.81 2.39 21.19
CA ARG A 252 -4.12 2.37 22.48
C ARG A 252 -3.50 1.02 22.82
N MET A 253 -4.15 -0.08 22.46
CA MET A 253 -3.62 -1.44 22.65
C MET A 253 -2.36 -1.63 21.81
N ILE A 254 -2.40 -1.26 20.53
CA ILE A 254 -1.27 -1.34 19.61
C ILE A 254 -0.08 -0.52 20.14
N ARG A 255 -0.33 0.73 20.55
CA ARG A 255 0.74 1.62 21.05
C ARG A 255 1.36 1.19 22.36
N LYS A 256 0.68 0.37 23.17
CA LYS A 256 1.22 -0.20 24.42
C LYS A 256 2.15 -1.39 24.21
N LYS A 257 2.13 -2.03 23.04
CA LYS A 257 3.04 -3.14 22.74
C LYS A 257 4.48 -2.63 22.73
N PRO A 258 5.47 -3.47 23.11
CA PRO A 258 6.88 -3.10 23.03
C PRO A 258 7.28 -2.70 21.60
N PRO A 259 8.14 -1.68 21.43
CA PRO A 259 8.64 -1.32 20.12
C PRO A 259 9.59 -2.41 19.59
N TYR A 260 9.68 -2.49 18.26
CA TYR A 260 10.67 -3.32 17.60
C TYR A 260 12.03 -2.65 17.58
N GLU A 261 13.09 -3.45 17.71
CA GLU A 261 14.45 -2.97 17.54
C GLU A 261 14.74 -2.69 16.06
N PRO A 262 15.48 -1.62 15.76
CA PRO A 262 15.93 -1.34 14.41
C PRO A 262 16.76 -2.46 13.82
N LEU A 263 16.53 -2.78 12.54
CA LEU A 263 17.32 -3.78 11.82
C LEU A 263 18.62 -3.15 11.28
N GLU A 264 19.71 -3.90 11.34
CA GLU A 264 20.98 -3.49 10.70
C GLU A 264 20.90 -3.56 9.17
N ALA A 265 20.19 -4.57 8.64
CA ALA A 265 19.93 -4.75 7.22
C ALA A 265 18.58 -5.45 7.00
N LEU A 266 17.89 -5.09 5.92
CA LEU A 266 16.63 -5.76 5.56
C LEU A 266 16.89 -7.08 4.85
N PHE A 267 17.87 -7.11 3.98
CA PHE A 267 18.29 -8.30 3.22
C PHE A 267 19.76 -8.58 3.45
N ASN A 268 20.08 -9.87 3.61
CA ASN A 268 21.47 -10.37 3.68
C ASN A 268 22.04 -10.52 2.27
#